data_7ef26f29de1036054bb2cdc9a06ca3ce
#
_entry.id   7ef26f29de1036054bb2cdc9a06ca3ce
#
_cell.length_a   1.000
_cell.length_b   1.000
_cell.length_c   1.000
_cell.angle_alpha   90.00
_cell.angle_beta   90.00
_cell.angle_gamma   90.00
#
_symmetry.space_group_name_H-M   'P 1'
#
loop_
_entity.id
_entity.type
_entity.pdbx_description
1 polymer ?
#
loop_
_entity_poly.entity_id
_entity_poly.type
_entity_poly.pdbx_seq_one_letter_code
_entity_poly.pdbx_strand_id
1 'polypeptide(L)'
;MLSSTVKSQINSKLKNIYSKNFNNKDLRIFSDEIFELIKISNKKILKAKTKKLKISEDTSVVICYGDSVYENGRINSIKSFKNFYNKNLSKYFNTIHFLPFYPSISDSGFAVKDHYKIDSKLVSWADINNFSKKNNIMADSV
;
A
#
# COMPACT_ATOMS: atom_id res chain seq x y z
N MET A 1 18.68 3.58 -14.57
CA MET A 1 19.68 3.55 -13.49
C MET A 1 19.47 4.76 -12.60
N LEU A 2 19.49 4.59 -11.25
CA LEU A 2 19.53 5.74 -10.34
C LEU A 2 20.89 6.44 -10.52
N SER A 3 20.86 7.74 -10.80
CA SER A 3 22.07 8.52 -11.11
C SER A 3 22.79 8.96 -9.83
N SER A 4 24.08 9.27 -9.96
CA SER A 4 24.88 9.92 -8.91
C SER A 4 24.24 11.23 -8.41
N THR A 5 23.46 11.88 -9.24
CA THR A 5 22.68 13.09 -8.93
C THR A 5 21.67 12.83 -7.80
N VAL A 6 20.97 11.68 -7.79
CA VAL A 6 20.01 11.33 -6.73
C VAL A 6 20.73 11.18 -5.38
N LYS A 7 21.90 10.52 -5.36
CA LYS A 7 22.70 10.38 -4.14
C LYS A 7 23.14 11.75 -3.60
N SER A 8 23.58 12.63 -4.48
CA SER A 8 23.96 14.00 -4.11
C SER A 8 22.78 14.79 -3.53
N GLN A 9 21.59 14.65 -4.12
CA GLN A 9 20.37 15.30 -3.63
C GLN A 9 19.96 14.79 -2.24
N ILE A 10 20.04 13.49 -1.99
CA ILE A 10 19.78 12.89 -0.68
C ILE A 10 20.73 13.48 0.36
N ASN A 11 22.02 13.48 0.08
CA ASN A 11 23.03 14.02 0.98
C ASN A 11 22.82 15.51 1.28
N SER A 12 22.50 16.31 0.26
CA SER A 12 22.19 17.73 0.44
C SER A 12 20.98 17.95 1.34
N LYS A 13 19.89 17.19 1.13
CA LYS A 13 18.70 17.29 1.96
C LYS A 13 18.96 16.86 3.41
N LEU A 14 19.68 15.77 3.63
CA LEU A 14 20.06 15.33 4.97
C LEU A 14 20.90 16.39 5.71
N LYS A 15 21.85 17.01 5.02
CA LYS A 15 22.63 18.12 5.60
C LYS A 15 21.75 19.30 6.00
N ASN A 16 20.83 19.70 5.14
CA ASN A 16 19.95 20.84 5.44
C ASN A 16 19.07 20.60 6.68
N ILE A 17 18.61 19.35 6.87
CA ILE A 17 17.70 19.02 7.97
C ILE A 17 18.47 18.70 9.27
N TYR A 18 19.56 17.93 9.17
CA TYR A 18 20.19 17.28 10.33
C TYR A 18 21.59 17.76 10.67
N SER A 19 22.15 18.77 9.98
CA SER A 19 23.53 19.24 10.21
C SER A 19 23.79 19.76 11.63
N LYS A 20 22.73 20.13 12.36
CA LYS A 20 22.85 20.56 13.77
C LYS A 20 23.00 19.38 14.74
N ASN A 21 22.57 18.20 14.35
CA ASN A 21 22.48 17.01 15.23
C ASN A 21 23.50 15.92 14.87
N PHE A 22 23.99 15.91 13.62
CA PHE A 22 24.89 14.88 13.10
C PHE A 22 26.05 15.51 12.34
N ASN A 23 27.22 14.90 12.44
CA ASN A 23 28.39 15.31 11.69
C ASN A 23 28.30 14.91 10.20
N ASN A 24 29.17 15.49 9.37
CA ASN A 24 29.15 15.23 7.92
C ASN A 24 29.47 13.77 7.54
N LYS A 25 30.20 13.04 8.38
CA LYS A 25 30.51 11.62 8.14
C LYS A 25 29.28 10.75 8.32
N ASP A 26 28.53 10.95 9.40
CA ASP A 26 27.30 10.23 9.67
C ASP A 26 26.22 10.50 8.60
N LEU A 27 26.09 11.76 8.18
CA LEU A 27 25.15 12.13 7.13
C LEU A 27 25.48 11.50 5.78
N ARG A 28 26.76 11.28 5.47
CA ARG A 28 27.18 10.53 4.29
C ARG A 28 26.78 9.04 4.40
N ILE A 29 27.03 8.43 5.55
CA ILE A 29 26.65 7.04 5.80
C ILE A 29 25.12 6.87 5.62
N PHE A 30 24.31 7.71 6.24
CA PHE A 30 22.86 7.69 6.08
C PHE A 30 22.43 7.88 4.62
N SER A 31 23.11 8.80 3.89
CA SER A 31 22.84 9.00 2.47
C SER A 31 23.11 7.73 1.65
N ASP A 32 24.18 7.02 1.97
CA ASP A 32 24.57 5.79 1.27
C ASP A 32 23.59 4.67 1.55
N GLU A 33 23.18 4.50 2.79
CA GLU A 33 22.17 3.51 3.20
C GLU A 33 20.82 3.77 2.51
N ILE A 34 20.33 5.01 2.53
CA ILE A 34 19.09 5.39 1.86
C ILE A 34 19.18 5.11 0.35
N PHE A 35 20.30 5.46 -0.27
CA PHE A 35 20.50 5.25 -1.69
C PHE A 35 20.50 3.76 -2.07
N GLU A 36 21.14 2.91 -1.28
CA GLU A 36 21.12 1.46 -1.50
C GLU A 36 19.72 0.86 -1.27
N LEU A 37 18.98 1.30 -0.25
CA LEU A 37 17.59 0.90 -0.05
C LEU A 37 16.72 1.24 -1.27
N ILE A 38 16.86 2.45 -1.82
CA ILE A 38 16.14 2.87 -3.03
C ILE A 38 16.53 1.98 -4.23
N LYS A 39 17.81 1.65 -4.40
CA LYS A 39 18.28 0.75 -5.46
C LYS A 39 17.65 -0.64 -5.35
N ILE A 40 17.64 -1.21 -4.16
CA ILE A 40 17.07 -2.53 -3.90
C ILE A 40 15.56 -2.53 -4.19
N SER A 41 14.86 -1.51 -3.73
CA SER A 41 13.42 -1.34 -3.94
C SER A 41 13.10 -1.19 -5.43
N ASN A 42 13.83 -0.35 -6.16
CA ASN A 42 13.64 -0.19 -7.59
C ASN A 42 13.88 -1.49 -8.38
N LYS A 43 14.89 -2.28 -8.01
CA LYS A 43 15.11 -3.59 -8.64
C LYS A 43 13.92 -4.54 -8.42
N LYS A 44 13.31 -4.51 -7.23
CA LYS A 44 12.12 -5.31 -6.92
C LYS A 44 10.90 -4.84 -7.71
N ILE A 45 10.67 -3.53 -7.78
CA ILE A 45 9.56 -2.92 -8.53
C ILE A 45 9.68 -3.21 -10.03
N LEU A 46 10.87 -3.07 -10.62
CA LEU A 46 11.10 -3.36 -12.03
C LEU A 46 10.89 -4.84 -12.41
N LYS A 47 11.08 -5.75 -11.45
CA LYS A 47 10.79 -7.18 -11.64
C LYS A 47 9.30 -7.51 -11.48
N ALA A 48 8.56 -6.69 -10.75
CA ALA A 48 7.13 -6.86 -10.63
C ALA A 48 6.47 -6.45 -11.95
N LYS A 49 5.77 -7.38 -12.60
CA LYS A 49 4.90 -7.07 -13.74
C LYS A 49 3.72 -6.25 -13.23
N THR A 50 3.91 -4.96 -13.09
CA THR A 50 2.84 -4.05 -12.69
C THR A 50 1.91 -3.84 -13.87
N LYS A 51 0.68 -4.32 -13.76
CA LYS A 51 -0.40 -3.93 -14.67
C LYS A 51 -0.66 -2.44 -14.42
N LYS A 52 -0.37 -1.58 -15.40
CA LYS A 52 -0.71 -0.16 -15.27
C LYS A 52 -2.22 -0.05 -15.13
N LEU A 53 -2.67 0.48 -14.02
CA LEU A 53 -4.05 0.89 -13.84
C LEU A 53 -4.33 2.03 -14.82
N LYS A 54 -5.24 1.80 -15.78
CA LYS A 54 -5.78 2.87 -16.62
C LYS A 54 -7.05 3.36 -15.95
N ILE A 55 -7.05 4.57 -15.47
CA ILE A 55 -8.26 5.28 -15.04
C ILE A 55 -8.83 5.93 -16.30
N SER A 56 -10.09 5.64 -16.60
CA SER A 56 -10.83 6.16 -17.75
C SER A 56 -12.27 6.49 -17.32
N GLU A 57 -13.06 6.97 -18.22
CA GLU A 57 -14.50 7.24 -18.03
C GLU A 57 -15.28 5.98 -17.62
N ASP A 58 -14.78 4.80 -18.03
CA ASP A 58 -15.38 3.50 -17.67
C ASP A 58 -14.96 3.01 -16.28
N THR A 59 -14.13 3.78 -15.55
CA THR A 59 -13.68 3.36 -14.23
C THR A 59 -14.75 3.64 -13.20
N SER A 60 -15.32 2.56 -12.65
CA SER A 60 -16.30 2.62 -11.57
C SER A 60 -15.72 2.00 -10.31
N VAL A 61 -15.78 2.75 -9.21
CA VAL A 61 -15.11 2.39 -7.95
C VAL A 61 -16.16 2.12 -6.88
N VAL A 62 -16.03 0.98 -6.18
CA VAL A 62 -16.72 0.76 -4.91
C VAL A 62 -15.73 0.91 -3.78
N ILE A 63 -16.09 1.71 -2.77
CA ILE A 63 -15.29 1.95 -1.56
C ILE A 63 -15.87 1.09 -0.44
N CYS A 64 -15.00 0.38 0.29
CA CYS A 64 -15.43 -0.48 1.39
C CYS A 64 -14.34 -0.68 2.44
N TYR A 65 -14.75 -0.99 3.67
CA TYR A 65 -13.89 -1.63 4.65
C TYR A 65 -13.81 -3.13 4.38
N GLY A 66 -12.78 -3.79 4.91
CA GLY A 66 -12.66 -5.25 4.82
C GLY A 66 -13.82 -6.01 5.47
N ASP A 67 -14.51 -5.40 6.42
CA ASP A 67 -15.63 -5.93 7.20
C ASP A 67 -16.99 -5.33 6.83
N SER A 68 -17.12 -4.69 5.69
CA SER A 68 -18.39 -4.07 5.24
C SER A 68 -19.53 -5.08 5.00
N VAL A 69 -19.22 -6.37 4.92
CA VAL A 69 -20.24 -7.44 4.70
C VAL A 69 -20.05 -8.57 5.70
N TYR A 70 -21.12 -8.91 6.42
CA TYR A 70 -21.17 -10.02 7.39
C TYR A 70 -21.97 -11.19 6.84
N GLU A 71 -21.55 -12.40 7.18
CA GLU A 71 -22.35 -13.60 7.07
C GLU A 71 -22.50 -14.23 8.45
N ASN A 72 -23.71 -14.21 9.01
CA ASN A 72 -24.18 -14.95 10.21
C ASN A 72 -23.09 -15.28 11.25
N GLY A 73 -22.51 -14.25 11.87
CA GLY A 73 -21.58 -14.40 13.00
C GLY A 73 -20.18 -14.93 12.64
N ARG A 74 -19.86 -15.18 11.39
CA ARG A 74 -18.51 -15.55 10.94
C ARG A 74 -17.71 -14.31 10.59
N ILE A 75 -16.72 -13.99 11.41
CA ILE A 75 -15.73 -12.91 11.17
C ILE A 75 -14.70 -13.43 10.13
N ASN A 76 -15.12 -13.61 8.90
CA ASN A 76 -14.21 -13.71 7.78
C ASN A 76 -14.70 -12.73 6.71
N SER A 77 -14.62 -11.48 7.07
CA SER A 77 -15.22 -10.35 6.40
C SER A 77 -14.88 -10.28 4.93
N ILE A 78 -13.61 -10.45 4.56
CA ILE A 78 -13.19 -10.34 3.16
C ILE A 78 -13.77 -11.44 2.26
N LYS A 79 -13.99 -12.65 2.78
CA LYS A 79 -14.62 -13.73 1.99
C LYS A 79 -16.09 -13.44 1.74
N SER A 80 -16.79 -12.96 2.78
CA SER A 80 -18.19 -12.54 2.67
C SER A 80 -18.34 -11.37 1.70
N PHE A 81 -17.46 -10.35 1.81
CA PHE A 81 -17.41 -9.26 0.85
C PHE A 81 -17.15 -9.77 -0.58
N LYS A 82 -16.20 -10.69 -0.77
CA LYS A 82 -15.88 -11.26 -2.09
C LYS A 82 -17.08 -11.95 -2.73
N ASN A 83 -17.79 -12.75 -1.95
CA ASN A 83 -18.99 -13.43 -2.43
C ASN A 83 -20.09 -12.45 -2.81
N PHE A 84 -20.33 -11.46 -1.95
CA PHE A 84 -21.29 -10.39 -2.21
C PHE A 84 -20.92 -9.58 -3.44
N TYR A 85 -19.65 -9.13 -3.55
CA TYR A 85 -19.16 -8.36 -4.68
C TYR A 85 -19.32 -9.13 -6.00
N ASN A 86 -18.85 -10.37 -6.05
CA ASN A 86 -18.93 -11.18 -7.27
C ASN A 86 -20.37 -11.40 -7.72
N LYS A 87 -21.30 -11.58 -6.78
CA LYS A 87 -22.71 -11.84 -7.08
C LYS A 87 -23.48 -10.58 -7.49
N ASN A 88 -23.21 -9.45 -6.84
CA ASN A 88 -24.09 -8.29 -6.91
C ASN A 88 -23.42 -7.06 -7.55
N LEU A 89 -22.11 -6.88 -7.42
CA LEU A 89 -21.44 -5.62 -7.75
C LEU A 89 -20.46 -5.72 -8.93
N SER A 90 -19.91 -6.89 -9.21
CA SER A 90 -18.82 -7.06 -10.19
C SER A 90 -19.16 -6.68 -11.64
N LYS A 91 -20.44 -6.61 -11.99
CA LYS A 91 -20.91 -6.14 -13.30
C LYS A 91 -21.03 -4.61 -13.40
N TYR A 92 -21.00 -3.91 -12.28
CA TYR A 92 -21.13 -2.45 -12.22
C TYR A 92 -19.83 -1.75 -11.85
N PHE A 93 -18.97 -2.42 -11.08
CA PHE A 93 -17.72 -1.87 -10.56
C PHE A 93 -16.55 -2.73 -11.01
N ASN A 94 -15.53 -2.10 -11.55
CA ASN A 94 -14.30 -2.75 -11.99
C ASN A 94 -13.09 -2.44 -11.09
N THR A 95 -13.29 -1.58 -10.11
CA THR A 95 -12.26 -1.16 -9.17
C THR A 95 -12.83 -1.21 -7.75
N ILE A 96 -12.05 -1.75 -6.82
CA ILE A 96 -12.38 -1.82 -5.40
C ILE A 96 -11.37 -0.98 -4.64
N HIS A 97 -11.84 0.00 -3.88
CA HIS A 97 -11.04 0.80 -2.96
C HIS A 97 -11.24 0.27 -1.55
N PHE A 98 -10.24 -0.40 -1.01
CA PHE A 98 -10.22 -0.79 0.38
C PHE A 98 -9.73 0.36 1.26
N LEU A 99 -10.59 0.77 2.19
CA LEU A 99 -10.22 1.67 3.28
C LEU A 99 -9.18 0.99 4.20
N PRO A 100 -8.51 1.71 5.11
CA PRO A 100 -7.35 1.20 5.81
C PRO A 100 -7.59 -0.16 6.46
N PHE A 101 -6.68 -1.10 6.24
CA PHE A 101 -6.75 -2.48 6.72
C PHE A 101 -5.51 -2.89 7.52
N TYR A 102 -4.75 -1.91 7.98
CA TYR A 102 -3.60 -2.11 8.85
C TYR A 102 -4.05 -2.22 10.32
N PRO A 103 -3.25 -2.87 11.20
CA PRO A 103 -3.50 -2.80 12.63
C PRO A 103 -3.54 -1.35 13.09
N SER A 104 -4.62 -0.95 13.74
CA SER A 104 -4.83 0.41 14.23
C SER A 104 -5.09 0.44 15.72
N ILE A 105 -4.92 1.61 16.34
CA ILE A 105 -5.21 1.84 17.75
C ILE A 105 -6.53 2.55 17.98
N SER A 106 -7.09 3.15 16.95
CA SER A 106 -8.38 3.85 17.00
C SER A 106 -8.86 4.19 15.59
N ASP A 107 -10.05 4.80 15.52
CA ASP A 107 -10.57 5.54 14.37
C ASP A 107 -10.65 4.75 13.07
N SER A 108 -11.34 3.61 13.12
CA SER A 108 -11.71 2.86 11.91
C SER A 108 -10.54 2.56 10.96
N GLY A 109 -9.34 2.36 11.51
CA GLY A 109 -8.14 2.05 10.75
C GLY A 109 -7.24 3.24 10.41
N PHE A 110 -7.67 4.48 10.61
CA PHE A 110 -6.89 5.66 10.24
C PHE A 110 -5.73 5.99 11.21
N ALA A 111 -5.75 5.47 12.44
CA ALA A 111 -4.63 5.56 13.37
C ALA A 111 -3.75 4.31 13.28
N VAL A 112 -3.01 4.17 12.20
CA VAL A 112 -2.20 2.98 11.89
C VAL A 112 -1.09 2.78 12.91
N LYS A 113 -1.02 1.57 13.48
CA LYS A 113 0.02 1.14 14.42
C LYS A 113 1.23 0.54 13.69
N ASP A 114 1.01 -0.17 12.60
CA ASP A 114 2.06 -0.91 11.90
C ASP A 114 1.69 -1.07 10.41
N HIS A 115 2.40 -0.36 9.53
CA HIS A 115 2.19 -0.42 8.09
C HIS A 115 2.78 -1.67 7.42
N TYR A 116 3.57 -2.46 8.14
CA TYR A 116 4.14 -3.71 7.61
C TYR A 116 3.23 -4.91 7.84
N LYS A 117 2.18 -4.75 8.65
CA LYS A 117 1.22 -5.81 8.96
C LYS A 117 -0.15 -5.48 8.42
N ILE A 118 -0.93 -6.51 8.21
CA ILE A 118 -2.36 -6.42 7.92
C ILE A 118 -3.13 -6.87 9.16
N ASP A 119 -4.25 -6.24 9.44
CA ASP A 119 -5.19 -6.74 10.43
C ASP A 119 -5.86 -8.00 9.86
N SER A 120 -5.45 -9.16 10.39
CA SER A 120 -5.92 -10.46 9.94
C SER A 120 -7.42 -10.70 10.17
N LYS A 121 -8.06 -9.87 11.01
CA LYS A 121 -9.51 -9.89 11.21
C LYS A 121 -10.24 -9.30 10.00
N LEU A 122 -9.63 -8.36 9.32
CA LEU A 122 -10.21 -7.68 8.16
C LEU A 122 -9.88 -8.39 6.85
N VAL A 123 -8.61 -8.69 6.60
CA VAL A 123 -8.13 -9.18 5.30
C VAL A 123 -6.78 -9.89 5.43
N SER A 124 -6.37 -10.63 4.39
CA SER A 124 -5.01 -11.14 4.24
C SER A 124 -4.39 -10.71 2.90
N TRP A 125 -3.06 -10.70 2.80
CA TRP A 125 -2.37 -10.45 1.52
C TRP A 125 -2.77 -11.46 0.44
N ALA A 126 -3.05 -12.71 0.82
CA ALA A 126 -3.52 -13.73 -0.11
C ALA A 126 -4.88 -13.37 -0.71
N ASP A 127 -5.79 -12.82 0.11
CA ASP A 127 -7.11 -12.39 -0.34
C ASP A 127 -7.01 -11.20 -1.28
N ILE A 128 -6.23 -10.18 -0.93
CA ILE A 128 -5.97 -9.02 -1.78
C ILE A 128 -5.39 -9.45 -3.13
N ASN A 129 -4.37 -10.32 -3.12
CA ASN A 129 -3.78 -10.85 -4.34
C ASN A 129 -4.78 -11.64 -5.19
N ASN A 130 -5.67 -12.40 -4.58
CA ASN A 130 -6.71 -13.11 -5.30
C ASN A 130 -7.74 -12.17 -5.92
N PHE A 131 -8.12 -11.11 -5.23
CA PHE A 131 -8.99 -10.07 -5.79
C PHE A 131 -8.34 -9.34 -6.95
N SER A 132 -7.07 -8.98 -6.83
CA SER A 132 -6.33 -8.21 -7.85
C SER A 132 -6.15 -8.94 -9.18
N LYS A 133 -6.35 -10.25 -9.21
CA LYS A 133 -6.32 -11.03 -10.46
C LYS A 133 -7.44 -10.65 -11.43
N LYS A 134 -8.59 -10.24 -10.91
CA LYS A 134 -9.80 -9.96 -11.70
C LYS A 134 -10.25 -8.51 -11.63
N ASN A 135 -9.87 -7.79 -10.60
CA ASN A 135 -10.32 -6.43 -10.32
C ASN A 135 -9.12 -5.50 -10.14
N ASN A 136 -9.32 -4.22 -10.39
CA ASN A 136 -8.37 -3.21 -9.96
C ASN A 136 -8.56 -2.97 -8.45
N ILE A 137 -7.44 -2.85 -7.73
CA ILE A 137 -7.46 -2.60 -6.29
C ILE A 137 -6.80 -1.26 -6.01
N MET A 138 -7.47 -0.45 -5.22
CA MET A 138 -6.95 0.74 -4.57
C MET A 138 -6.89 0.48 -3.07
N ALA A 139 -5.95 1.06 -2.39
CA ALA A 139 -5.81 0.96 -0.94
C ALA A 139 -5.33 2.30 -0.37
N ASP A 140 -5.82 2.63 0.81
CA ASP A 140 -5.32 3.79 1.53
C ASP A 140 -3.95 3.50 2.14
N SER A 141 -3.07 4.48 2.00
CA SER A 141 -1.79 4.52 2.68
C SER A 141 -1.80 5.74 3.62
N VAL A 142 -2.35 5.57 4.81
CA VAL A 142 -2.50 6.59 5.85
C VAL A 142 -1.31 6.61 6.78
#